data_243e7a72085b20ab18583b4fba1f7c2e
#
_entry.id   243e7a72085b20ab18583b4fba1f7c2e
#
_cell.length_a   1.000
_cell.length_b   1.000
_cell.length_c   1.000
_cell.angle_alpha   90.00
_cell.angle_beta   90.00
_cell.angle_gamma   90.00
#
_symmetry.space_group_name_H-M   'P 1'
#
loop_
_entity.id
_entity.type
_entity.pdbx_description
1 polymer ?
#
loop_
_entity_poly.entity_id
_entity_poly.type
_entity_poly.pdbx_seq_one_letter_code
_entity_poly.pdbx_strand_id
1 'polypeptide(L)'
;MSKISAGIFFYSQPTKRFLYLLRNDSKSFSWSIPGGKLEDNETLLEGLKRECAEEINYWPENAKLIPIQKFTNQTFTYHTFFCSVDNEFIPELNNEHVGYAWIDENNYPKPLHPGLFSTINID
;
A
#
# COMPACT_ATOMS: atom_id res chain seq x y z
N MET A 1 19.46 14.20 0.33
CA MET A 1 18.08 14.33 0.81
C MET A 1 17.40 12.99 0.89
N SER A 2 16.78 12.70 2.00
CA SER A 2 16.03 11.45 2.13
C SER A 2 14.70 11.58 1.38
N LYS A 3 14.30 10.46 0.76
CA LYS A 3 13.03 10.38 0.06
C LYS A 3 11.96 9.87 1.02
N ILE A 4 10.75 10.33 0.83
CA ILE A 4 9.61 9.92 1.65
C ILE A 4 8.62 9.17 0.78
N SER A 5 8.22 8.00 1.26
CA SER A 5 7.20 7.18 0.61
C SER A 5 6.13 6.80 1.61
N ALA A 6 4.96 6.48 1.13
CA ALA A 6 3.87 6.04 1.98
C ALA A 6 3.07 4.95 1.29
N GLY A 7 2.55 4.04 2.10
CA GLY A 7 1.69 2.97 1.61
C GLY A 7 0.53 2.75 2.55
N ILE A 8 -0.51 2.10 2.05
CA ILE A 8 -1.75 1.92 2.79
C ILE A 8 -2.25 0.48 2.66
N PHE A 9 -2.53 -0.16 3.81
CA PHE A 9 -3.23 -1.43 3.86
C PHE A 9 -4.72 -1.16 3.93
N PHE A 10 -5.44 -1.49 2.86
CA PHE A 10 -6.90 -1.49 2.90
C PHE A 10 -7.38 -2.81 3.47
N TYR A 11 -8.20 -2.74 4.50
CA TYR A 11 -8.72 -3.91 5.21
C TYR A 11 -10.23 -3.97 5.08
N SER A 12 -10.74 -5.05 4.51
CA SER A 12 -12.19 -5.27 4.38
C SER A 12 -12.73 -5.86 5.68
N GLN A 13 -13.61 -5.13 6.36
CA GLN A 13 -14.22 -5.57 7.60
C GLN A 13 -15.00 -6.88 7.44
N PRO A 14 -15.87 -7.03 6.42
CA PRO A 14 -16.67 -8.25 6.31
C PRO A 14 -15.86 -9.50 6.02
N THR A 15 -14.80 -9.39 5.22
CA THR A 15 -14.04 -10.56 4.80
C THR A 15 -12.77 -10.78 5.60
N LYS A 16 -12.34 -9.75 6.35
CA LYS A 16 -11.10 -9.77 7.13
C LYS A 16 -9.88 -10.02 6.27
N ARG A 17 -9.87 -9.41 5.09
CA ARG A 17 -8.77 -9.54 4.13
C ARG A 17 -8.19 -8.18 3.77
N PHE A 18 -6.90 -8.19 3.42
CA PHE A 18 -6.16 -7.01 3.01
C PHE A 18 -5.93 -7.01 1.50
N LEU A 19 -5.90 -5.81 0.92
CA LEU A 19 -5.61 -5.66 -0.51
C LEU A 19 -4.10 -5.64 -0.75
N TYR A 20 -3.64 -6.51 -1.66
CA TYR A 20 -2.27 -6.53 -2.15
C TYR A 20 -2.28 -6.34 -3.66
N LEU A 21 -1.23 -5.70 -4.16
CA LEU A 21 -1.04 -5.44 -5.59
C LEU A 21 0.21 -6.15 -6.08
N LEU A 22 0.11 -6.82 -7.23
CA LEU A 22 1.26 -7.49 -7.84
C LEU A 22 1.95 -6.52 -8.79
N ARG A 23 3.19 -6.20 -8.50
CA ARG A 23 3.96 -5.22 -9.29
C ARG A 23 4.32 -5.78 -10.66
N ASN A 24 4.25 -4.91 -11.65
CA ASN A 24 4.72 -5.21 -13.01
C ASN A 24 6.21 -4.87 -13.10
N ASP A 25 7.04 -5.76 -12.56
CA ASP A 25 8.47 -5.55 -12.49
C ASP A 25 9.18 -6.50 -13.45
N SER A 26 9.99 -5.96 -14.35
CA SER A 26 10.64 -6.75 -15.39
C SER A 26 11.60 -7.82 -14.87
N LYS A 27 12.10 -7.66 -13.66
CA LYS A 27 13.09 -8.60 -13.09
C LYS A 27 12.48 -9.60 -12.14
N SER A 28 11.44 -9.23 -11.44
CA SER A 28 10.75 -10.13 -10.53
C SER A 28 9.40 -9.54 -10.17
N PHE A 29 8.39 -10.40 -10.10
CA PHE A 29 7.10 -9.96 -9.63
C PHE A 29 7.12 -10.00 -8.11
N SER A 30 6.67 -8.92 -7.48
CA SER A 30 6.56 -8.87 -6.03
C SER A 30 5.24 -8.22 -5.65
N TRP A 31 4.73 -8.62 -4.50
CA TRP A 31 3.47 -8.09 -3.97
C TRP A 31 3.75 -6.88 -3.09
N SER A 32 2.90 -5.88 -3.22
CA SER A 32 3.01 -4.64 -2.45
C SER A 32 1.61 -4.15 -2.10
N ILE A 33 1.56 -2.95 -1.52
CA ILE A 33 0.30 -2.27 -1.21
C ILE A 33 0.25 -0.96 -1.98
N PRO A 34 -0.94 -0.36 -2.16
CA PRO A 34 -1.03 0.94 -2.81
C PRO A 34 -0.19 2.00 -2.12
N GLY A 35 0.46 2.84 -2.90
CA GLY A 35 1.30 3.91 -2.39
C GLY A 35 2.49 4.17 -3.29
N GLY A 36 3.38 5.04 -2.83
CA GLY A 36 4.58 5.38 -3.57
C GLY A 36 5.30 6.57 -2.97
N LYS A 37 6.21 7.13 -3.75
CA LYS A 37 7.00 8.28 -3.31
C LYS A 37 6.16 9.54 -3.31
N LEU A 38 6.34 10.36 -2.28
CA LEU A 38 5.75 11.69 -2.23
C LEU A 38 6.46 12.59 -3.21
N GLU A 39 5.71 13.48 -3.84
CA GLU A 39 6.27 14.57 -4.62
C GLU A 39 6.64 15.72 -3.69
N ASP A 40 7.46 16.64 -4.18
CA ASP A 40 7.85 17.80 -3.39
C ASP A 40 6.61 18.58 -2.97
N ASN A 41 6.59 19.00 -1.71
CA ASN A 41 5.51 19.77 -1.14
C ASN A 41 4.17 19.03 -0.95
N GLU A 42 4.17 17.71 -1.08
CA GLU A 42 3.01 16.90 -0.73
C GLU A 42 3.03 16.50 0.74
N THR A 43 1.86 16.51 1.38
CA THR A 43 1.69 15.86 2.67
C THR A 43 1.56 14.35 2.44
N LEU A 44 1.69 13.56 3.52
CA LEU A 44 1.49 12.12 3.44
C LEU A 44 0.11 11.78 2.87
N LEU A 45 -0.93 12.46 3.36
CA LEU A 45 -2.30 12.22 2.89
C LEU A 45 -2.46 12.56 1.42
N GLU A 46 -1.92 13.70 0.99
CA GLU A 46 -2.00 14.09 -0.42
C GLU A 46 -1.32 13.09 -1.34
N GLY A 47 -0.14 12.63 -0.93
CA GLY A 47 0.60 11.64 -1.71
C GLY A 47 -0.12 10.31 -1.80
N LEU A 48 -0.71 9.85 -0.67
CA LEU A 48 -1.47 8.59 -0.66
C LEU A 48 -2.71 8.69 -1.56
N LYS A 49 -3.44 9.80 -1.49
CA LYS A 49 -4.63 9.99 -2.33
C LYS A 49 -4.25 9.99 -3.82
N ARG A 50 -3.18 10.68 -4.16
CA ARG A 50 -2.71 10.74 -5.55
C ARG A 50 -2.29 9.35 -6.04
N GLU A 51 -1.49 8.63 -5.25
CA GLU A 51 -1.02 7.29 -5.62
C GLU A 51 -2.19 6.31 -5.75
N CYS A 52 -3.16 6.36 -4.84
CA CYS A 52 -4.33 5.50 -4.93
C CYS A 52 -5.17 5.82 -6.15
N ALA A 53 -5.32 7.10 -6.49
CA ALA A 53 -6.04 7.48 -7.69
C ALA A 53 -5.35 6.94 -8.94
N GLU A 54 -4.02 7.01 -8.99
CA GLU A 54 -3.24 6.54 -10.14
C GLU A 54 -3.21 5.01 -10.24
N GLU A 55 -3.01 4.33 -9.12
CA GLU A 55 -2.75 2.89 -9.12
C GLU A 55 -3.99 2.03 -9.09
N ILE A 56 -5.05 2.46 -8.40
CA ILE A 56 -6.25 1.64 -8.21
C ILE A 56 -7.55 2.40 -8.46
N ASN A 57 -7.47 3.70 -8.77
CA ASN A 57 -8.63 4.58 -9.00
C ASN A 57 -9.65 4.49 -7.87
N TYR A 58 -9.18 4.54 -6.62
CA TYR A 58 -10.05 4.37 -5.47
C TYR A 58 -9.55 5.20 -4.29
N TRP A 59 -10.48 5.88 -3.61
CA TRP A 59 -10.23 6.49 -2.31
C TRP A 59 -11.53 6.47 -1.54
N PRO A 60 -11.59 5.86 -0.34
CA PRO A 60 -12.84 5.74 0.40
C PRO A 60 -13.29 7.10 0.94
N GLU A 61 -14.61 7.31 0.96
CA GLU A 61 -15.19 8.48 1.63
C GLU A 61 -14.90 8.38 3.13
N ASN A 62 -14.59 9.53 3.73
CA ASN A 62 -14.32 9.60 5.16
C ASN A 62 -13.23 8.61 5.61
N ALA A 63 -12.22 8.44 4.77
CA ALA A 63 -11.12 7.53 5.09
C ALA A 63 -10.47 7.92 6.41
N LYS A 64 -10.32 6.94 7.30
CA LYS A 64 -9.58 7.11 8.55
C LYS A 64 -8.29 6.33 8.43
N LEU A 65 -7.18 7.05 8.39
CA LEU A 65 -5.87 6.44 8.27
C LEU A 65 -5.24 6.29 9.63
N ILE A 66 -4.84 5.06 9.95
CA ILE A 66 -4.15 4.77 11.20
C ILE A 66 -2.70 4.48 10.87
N PRO A 67 -1.75 5.29 11.35
CA PRO A 67 -0.34 5.00 11.11
C PRO A 67 0.06 3.75 11.90
N ILE A 68 0.68 2.79 11.22
CA ILE A 68 1.07 1.53 11.86
C ILE A 68 2.56 1.30 11.88
N GLN A 69 3.32 1.94 10.99
CA GLN A 69 4.77 1.82 11.02
C GLN A 69 5.43 2.98 10.29
N LYS A 70 6.64 3.31 10.75
CA LYS A 70 7.54 4.22 10.06
C LYS A 70 8.91 3.54 10.01
N PHE A 71 9.35 3.24 8.82
CA PHE A 71 10.67 2.65 8.58
C PHE A 71 11.59 3.73 8.02
N THR A 72 12.77 3.90 8.62
CA THR A 72 13.73 4.91 8.17
C THR A 72 15.10 4.27 8.02
N ASN A 73 15.76 4.56 6.91
CA ASN A 73 17.17 4.27 6.75
C ASN A 73 17.87 5.52 6.23
N GLN A 74 19.12 5.39 5.77
CA GLN A 74 19.91 6.55 5.36
C GLN A 74 19.38 7.23 4.11
N THR A 75 18.62 6.54 3.29
CA THR A 75 18.21 7.03 1.98
C THR A 75 16.72 7.34 1.86
N PHE A 76 15.87 6.72 2.69
CA PHE A 76 14.44 6.95 2.58
C PHE A 76 13.72 6.70 3.89
N THR A 77 12.50 7.23 3.97
CA THR A 77 11.55 6.96 5.06
C THR A 77 10.27 6.43 4.42
N TYR A 78 9.75 5.34 4.95
CA TYR A 78 8.51 4.72 4.48
C TYR A 78 7.49 4.71 5.60
N HIS A 79 6.34 5.36 5.33
CA HIS A 79 5.22 5.41 6.27
C HIS A 79 4.15 4.43 5.83
N THR A 80 3.68 3.59 6.73
CA THR A 80 2.63 2.62 6.44
C THR A 80 1.39 2.94 7.25
N PHE A 81 0.24 2.93 6.58
CA PHE A 81 -1.05 3.22 7.19
C PHE A 81 -2.01 2.06 7.01
N PHE A 82 -2.97 1.99 7.91
CA PHE A 82 -4.10 1.05 7.87
C PHE A 82 -5.37 1.84 7.61
N CYS A 83 -6.23 1.32 6.74
CA CYS A 83 -7.54 1.92 6.48
C CYS A 83 -8.59 0.83 6.34
N SER A 84 -9.57 0.85 7.22
CA SER A 84 -10.69 -0.09 7.16
C SER A 84 -11.70 0.37 6.12
N VAL A 85 -12.19 -0.57 5.31
CA VAL A 85 -13.25 -0.30 4.33
C VAL A 85 -14.43 -1.23 4.57
N ASP A 86 -15.61 -0.79 4.15
CA ASP A 86 -16.85 -1.53 4.40
C ASP A 86 -17.00 -2.78 3.53
N ASN A 87 -16.35 -2.80 2.38
CA ASN A 87 -16.41 -3.93 1.45
C ASN A 87 -15.13 -4.00 0.64
N GLU A 88 -14.81 -5.20 0.16
CA GLU A 88 -13.78 -5.35 -0.87
C GLU A 88 -14.25 -4.61 -2.12
N PHE A 89 -13.30 -4.04 -2.82
CA PHE A 89 -13.58 -3.37 -4.10
C PHE A 89 -12.66 -3.94 -5.17
N ILE A 90 -13.02 -3.70 -6.43
CA ILE A 90 -12.21 -4.13 -7.56
C ILE A 90 -11.35 -2.95 -7.99
N PRO A 91 -10.03 -3.01 -7.75
CA PRO A 91 -9.16 -1.90 -8.15
C PRO A 91 -9.03 -1.81 -9.67
N GLU A 92 -8.96 -0.58 -10.18
CA GLU A 92 -8.65 -0.36 -11.58
C GLU A 92 -7.14 -0.12 -11.69
N LEU A 93 -6.42 -1.15 -12.13
CA LEU A 93 -4.95 -1.12 -12.14
C LEU A 93 -4.42 -0.30 -13.30
N ASN A 94 -3.30 0.40 -13.06
CA ASN A 94 -2.53 1.04 -14.12
C ASN A 94 -1.39 0.11 -14.54
N ASN A 95 -0.43 0.63 -15.33
CA ASN A 95 0.64 -0.21 -15.87
C ASN A 95 1.73 -0.57 -14.86
N GLU A 96 1.66 -0.06 -13.64
CA GLU A 96 2.63 -0.41 -12.60
C GLU A 96 2.31 -1.74 -11.94
N HIS A 97 1.08 -2.21 -12.06
CA HIS A 97 0.63 -3.46 -11.44
C HIS A 97 -0.09 -4.34 -12.44
N VAL A 98 0.12 -5.65 -12.33
CA VAL A 98 -0.48 -6.62 -13.25
C VAL A 98 -1.55 -7.48 -12.58
N GLY A 99 -1.76 -7.33 -11.28
CA GLY A 99 -2.78 -8.11 -10.57
C GLY A 99 -3.01 -7.58 -9.17
N TYR A 100 -4.04 -8.12 -8.53
CA TYR A 100 -4.35 -7.81 -7.15
C TYR A 100 -4.96 -9.03 -6.47
N ALA A 101 -4.95 -9.00 -5.13
CA ALA A 101 -5.65 -10.03 -4.35
C ALA A 101 -6.03 -9.47 -3.00
N TRP A 102 -7.17 -9.91 -2.49
CA TRP A 102 -7.59 -9.69 -1.11
C TRP A 102 -7.25 -10.96 -0.34
N ILE A 103 -6.35 -10.83 0.63
CA ILE A 103 -5.76 -11.99 1.31
C ILE A 103 -5.84 -11.77 2.82
N ASP A 104 -6.20 -12.82 3.57
CA ASP A 104 -6.30 -12.73 5.01
C ASP A 104 -4.92 -12.51 5.66
N GLU A 105 -4.93 -12.09 6.91
CA GLU A 105 -3.70 -11.68 7.60
C GLU A 105 -2.70 -12.82 7.82
N ASN A 106 -3.16 -14.08 7.77
CA ASN A 106 -2.30 -15.22 8.01
C ASN A 106 -1.67 -15.80 6.74
N ASN A 107 -2.07 -15.32 5.58
CA ASN A 107 -1.67 -15.91 4.29
C ASN A 107 -1.13 -14.87 3.31
N TYR A 108 -0.40 -13.88 3.82
CA TYR A 108 0.11 -12.81 2.95
C TYR A 108 0.87 -13.40 1.75
N PRO A 109 0.77 -12.72 0.57
CA PRO A 109 1.35 -13.26 -0.66
C PRO A 109 2.87 -13.15 -0.66
N LYS A 110 3.50 -14.00 -1.46
CA LYS A 110 4.96 -14.01 -1.61
C LYS A 110 5.33 -14.00 -3.09
N PRO A 111 6.42 -13.37 -3.48
CA PRO A 111 7.34 -12.59 -2.64
C PRO A 111 6.79 -11.19 -2.34
N LEU A 112 7.09 -10.69 -1.16
CA LEU A 112 6.72 -9.33 -0.78
C LEU A 112 7.79 -8.34 -1.25
N HIS A 113 7.36 -7.13 -1.57
CA HIS A 113 8.28 -6.03 -1.82
C HIS A 113 9.08 -5.76 -0.53
N PRO A 114 10.41 -5.53 -0.62
CA PRO A 114 11.25 -5.38 0.57
C PRO A 114 10.76 -4.34 1.60
N GLY A 115 10.22 -3.21 1.13
CA GLY A 115 9.71 -2.19 2.04
C GLY A 115 8.52 -2.64 2.86
N LEU A 116 7.77 -3.61 2.36
CA LEU A 116 6.57 -4.12 3.03
C LEU A 116 6.90 -5.19 4.07
N PHE A 117 7.99 -5.90 3.88
CA PHE A 117 8.35 -7.03 4.73
C PHE A 117 8.47 -6.65 6.20
N SER A 118 9.04 -5.48 6.49
CA SER A 118 9.21 -5.03 7.86
C SER A 118 7.88 -4.79 8.58
N THR A 119 6.86 -4.34 7.87
CA THR A 119 5.54 -4.10 8.46
C THR A 119 4.86 -5.42 8.82
N ILE A 120 4.97 -6.41 7.96
CA ILE A 120 4.33 -7.73 8.16
C ILE A 120 4.91 -8.45 9.37
N ASN A 121 6.19 -8.25 9.66
CA ASN A 121 6.90 -8.96 10.73
C ASN A 121 6.96 -8.19 12.05
N ILE A 122 6.05 -7.27 12.25
CA ILE A 122 6.06 -6.42 13.45
C ILE A 122 5.58 -7.14 14.72
N ASP A 123 4.84 -8.16 14.64
CA ASP A 123 4.22 -8.82 15.81
C ASP A 123 5.18 -9.24 16.90
#